data_66771e2a71f3f603258f65359c4dbcde
#
_entry.id   66771e2a71f3f603258f65359c4dbcde
#
_cell.length_a   1.000
_cell.length_b   1.000
_cell.length_c   1.000
_cell.angle_alpha   90.00
_cell.angle_beta   90.00
_cell.angle_gamma   90.00
#
_symmetry.space_group_name_H-M   'P 1'
#
loop_
_entity.id
_entity.type
_entity.pdbx_description
1 polymer ?
#
loop_
_entity_poly.entity_id
_entity_poly.type
_entity_poly.pdbx_seq_one_letter_code
_entity_poly.pdbx_strand_id
1 'polypeptide(L)'
;SSSSSSSSWGDSQGTASVSGSNPGLATQQTQAMSSLDFEDYLRAIAQKTFEDAKLSTAQAPLRSQSLTAAQIAQVMRAFTFEDTRIAFAIFAHDRCVDPGNYYKTYDALEFELSIEEIEEAIGQ
;
A
#
# COMPACT_ATOMS: atom_id res chain seq x y z
N SER A 1 18.56 4.87 -13.01
CA SER A 1 18.22 4.87 -13.47
C SER A 1 17.41 4.77 -14.44
N SER A 2 17.16 4.73 -14.80
CA SER A 2 16.71 4.62 -15.43
C SER A 2 15.93 4.58 -16.16
N SER A 3 15.59 4.56 -16.52
CA SER A 3 15.04 4.53 -17.03
C SER A 3 14.35 4.46 -17.78
N SER A 4 13.94 4.43 -18.09
CA SER A 4 13.34 4.40 -18.63
C SER A 4 12.61 4.19 -19.31
N SER A 5 12.23 4.06 -19.55
CA SER A 5 11.61 3.90 -20.06
C SER A 5 10.75 3.82 -20.57
N SER A 6 10.32 3.81 -20.69
CA SER A 6 9.53 3.77 -21.05
C SER A 6 8.71 3.69 -21.67
N SER A 7 8.38 3.62 -21.88
CA SER A 7 7.64 3.60 -22.31
C SER A 7 6.79 3.56 -22.97
N SER A 8 6.52 3.58 -23.26
CA SER A 8 5.75 3.65 -23.79
C SER A 8 4.89 3.22 -24.29
N TRP A 9 4.66 2.87 -24.27
CA TRP A 9 3.86 2.31 -24.64
C TRP A 9 2.82 2.38 -24.75
N GLY A 10 2.74 2.47 -24.80
CA GLY A 10 1.90 2.54 -24.91
C GLY A 10 1.05 2.33 -25.40
N ASP A 11 1.14 2.24 -25.40
CA ASP A 11 0.34 2.09 -25.74
C ASP A 11 -0.61 1.76 -25.93
N SER A 12 -0.63 1.53 -25.85
CA SER A 12 -1.41 1.27 -25.88
C SER A 12 -2.41 1.11 -26.07
N GLN A 13 -2.41 1.02 -26.21
CA GLN A 13 -3.24 0.93 -26.29
C GLN A 13 -4.18 0.80 -26.33
N GLY A 14 -4.19 0.73 -26.31
CA GLY A 14 -4.99 0.68 -26.11
C GLY A 14 -5.88 0.39 -26.06
N THR A 15 -5.85 0.25 -25.87
CA THR A 15 -6.60 -0.01 -25.67
C THR A 15 -7.47 -0.18 -25.40
N ALA A 16 -7.43 -0.33 -25.24
CA ALA A 16 -8.14 -0.44 -24.84
C ALA A 16 -9.06 -0.48 -24.64
N SER A 17 -9.14 -0.57 -24.56
CA SER A 17 -9.90 -0.54 -24.28
C SER A 17 -10.72 -0.73 -23.91
N VAL A 18 -10.77 -0.96 -23.58
CA VAL A 18 -11.44 -1.14 -23.15
C VAL A 18 -12.25 -1.05 -22.80
N SER A 19 -12.31 -1.10 -22.69
CA SER A 19 -12.95 -1.00 -22.33
C SER A 19 -13.80 -0.89 -21.93
N GLY A 20 -13.89 -0.93 -21.61
CA GLY A 20 -14.60 -0.85 -21.14
C GLY A 20 -15.33 -1.04 -20.67
N SER A 21 -15.39 -1.33 -20.12
CA SER A 21 -15.99 -1.56 -19.65
C SER A 21 -16.59 -1.38 -18.86
N ASN A 22 -16.85 -1.33 -18.15
CA ASN A 22 -17.40 -1.28 -17.35
C ASN A 22 -18.01 -0.57 -16.89
N PRO A 23 -18.12 -0.60 -16.75
CA PRO A 23 -18.65 0.21 -16.57
C PRO A 23 -19.38 0.57 -15.59
N GLY A 24 -19.76 0.78 -15.41
CA GLY A 24 -20.43 1.14 -14.66
C GLY A 24 -20.44 0.98 -13.38
N LEU A 25 -20.23 0.76 -12.97
CA LEU A 25 -20.23 0.47 -11.93
C LEU A 25 -19.70 1.26 -11.19
N ALA A 26 -19.26 1.52 -11.29
CA ALA A 26 -18.70 2.26 -10.77
C ALA A 26 -19.04 2.84 -9.67
N THR A 27 -19.07 3.00 -9.14
CA THR A 27 -19.37 3.47 -8.12
C THR A 27 -18.54 3.73 -7.36
N GLN A 28 -17.94 3.89 -7.24
CA GLN A 28 -17.25 4.08 -6.56
C GLN A 28 -16.82 4.31 -5.66
N GLN A 29 -16.46 4.43 -5.22
CA GLN A 29 -16.10 4.60 -4.15
C GLN A 29 -14.80 4.50 -3.94
N THR A 30 -14.28 4.59 -2.92
CA THR A 30 -12.92 4.46 -2.58
C THR A 30 -12.47 3.08 -2.89
N GLN A 31 -11.47 2.96 -3.69
CA GLN A 31 -10.90 1.69 -4.02
C GLN A 31 -9.45 1.65 -3.66
N ALA A 32 -8.99 0.47 -3.26
CA ALA A 32 -7.58 0.29 -2.97
C ALA A 32 -6.78 0.34 -4.26
N MET A 33 -5.48 0.52 -4.11
CA MET A 33 -4.56 0.55 -5.23
C MET A 33 -4.66 -0.73 -6.02
N SER A 34 -4.58 -0.64 -7.33
CA SER A 34 -4.66 -1.84 -8.15
C SER A 34 -3.40 -2.68 -8.01
N SER A 35 -3.49 -3.93 -8.43
CA SER A 35 -2.37 -4.86 -8.30
C SER A 35 -1.12 -4.31 -8.96
N LEU A 36 -1.26 -3.82 -10.18
CA LEU A 36 -0.10 -3.31 -10.92
C LEU A 36 0.50 -2.11 -10.20
N ASP A 37 -0.34 -1.18 -9.80
CA ASP A 37 0.14 -0.01 -9.08
C ASP A 37 0.78 -0.42 -7.76
N PHE A 38 0.19 -1.40 -7.11
CA PHE A 38 0.71 -1.85 -5.84
C PHE A 38 2.09 -2.49 -5.99
N GLU A 39 2.30 -3.23 -7.06
CA GLU A 39 3.60 -3.84 -7.29
C GLU A 39 4.68 -2.78 -7.45
N ASP A 40 4.40 -1.74 -8.24
CA ASP A 40 5.34 -0.65 -8.39
C ASP A 40 5.57 0.05 -7.04
N TYR A 41 4.51 0.23 -6.29
CA TYR A 41 4.58 0.85 -5.00
C TYR A 41 5.53 0.08 -4.06
N LEU A 42 5.34 -1.24 -4.00
CA LEU A 42 6.22 -2.06 -3.17
C LEU A 42 7.66 -2.01 -3.64
N ARG A 43 7.85 -2.04 -4.94
CA ARG A 43 9.20 -2.00 -5.49
C ARG A 43 9.88 -0.68 -5.12
N ALA A 44 9.15 0.42 -5.23
CA ALA A 44 9.72 1.72 -4.89
C ALA A 44 10.19 1.75 -3.45
N ILE A 45 9.39 1.16 -2.55
CA ILE A 45 9.77 1.10 -1.15
C ILE A 45 11.04 0.26 -0.98
N ALA A 46 11.07 -0.90 -1.62
CA ALA A 46 12.19 -1.82 -1.47
C ALA A 46 13.49 -1.24 -2.01
N GLN A 47 13.38 -0.33 -2.98
CA GLN A 47 14.58 0.27 -3.58
C GLN A 47 15.28 1.22 -2.63
N LYS A 48 14.58 1.70 -1.63
CA LYS A 48 15.18 2.66 -0.71
C LYS A 48 16.24 2.01 0.16
N THR A 49 17.27 2.76 0.45
CA THR A 49 18.37 2.26 1.30
C THR A 49 18.05 2.45 2.77
N PHE A 50 17.48 3.58 3.11
CA PHE A 50 17.23 3.93 4.50
C PHE A 50 15.80 3.60 4.90
N GLU A 51 15.65 3.17 6.14
CA GLU A 51 14.33 2.83 6.64
C GLU A 51 13.41 4.04 6.61
N ASP A 52 13.94 5.20 7.00
CA ASP A 52 13.15 6.43 6.95
C ASP A 52 12.62 6.68 5.55
N ALA A 53 13.46 6.48 4.55
CA ALA A 53 13.05 6.68 3.17
C ALA A 53 11.96 5.69 2.78
N LYS A 54 12.10 4.45 3.24
CA LYS A 54 11.09 3.45 2.96
C LYS A 54 9.73 3.89 3.51
N LEU A 55 9.73 4.33 4.75
CA LEU A 55 8.49 4.74 5.40
C LEU A 55 7.89 5.94 4.68
N SER A 56 8.73 6.91 4.37
CA SER A 56 8.26 8.10 3.68
C SER A 56 7.65 7.75 2.33
N THR A 57 8.35 6.91 1.58
CA THR A 57 7.87 6.47 0.28
C THR A 57 6.55 5.72 0.42
N ALA A 58 6.42 4.94 1.47
CA ALA A 58 5.21 4.16 1.69
C ALA A 58 4.03 5.06 2.04
N GLN A 59 4.29 6.13 2.77
CA GLN A 59 3.21 7.01 3.20
C GLN A 59 2.79 8.01 2.12
N ALA A 60 3.75 8.42 1.30
CA ALA A 60 3.50 9.50 0.35
C ALA A 60 2.25 9.29 -0.51
N PRO A 61 2.14 8.18 -1.24
CA PRO A 61 0.97 7.98 -2.11
C PRO A 61 -0.32 7.79 -1.34
N LEU A 62 -0.23 7.41 -0.08
CA LEU A 62 -1.44 7.16 0.69
C LEU A 62 -2.19 8.43 1.07
N ARG A 63 -1.62 9.58 0.73
CA ARG A 63 -2.33 10.84 0.94
C ARG A 63 -3.54 10.91 0.03
N SER A 64 -3.49 10.21 -1.11
CA SER A 64 -4.58 10.15 -2.05
C SER A 64 -5.10 8.75 -2.28
N GLN A 65 -4.27 7.75 -2.01
CA GLN A 65 -4.61 6.36 -2.28
C GLN A 65 -4.99 5.65 -1.01
N SER A 66 -5.59 4.49 -1.19
CA SER A 66 -5.91 3.62 -0.07
C SER A 66 -5.38 2.24 -0.35
N LEU A 67 -5.34 1.41 0.67
CA LEU A 67 -4.87 0.04 0.54
C LEU A 67 -5.80 -0.87 1.31
N THR A 68 -5.84 -2.15 0.92
CA THR A 68 -6.56 -3.14 1.70
C THR A 68 -5.67 -3.60 2.85
N ALA A 69 -6.29 -4.24 3.83
CA ALA A 69 -5.52 -4.78 4.94
C ALA A 69 -4.41 -5.71 4.44
N ALA A 70 -4.73 -6.53 3.43
CA ALA A 70 -3.73 -7.44 2.89
C ALA A 70 -2.57 -6.68 2.26
N GLN A 71 -2.87 -5.62 1.54
CA GLN A 71 -1.81 -4.82 0.91
C GLN A 71 -0.94 -4.15 1.97
N ILE A 72 -1.58 -3.62 3.00
CA ILE A 72 -0.84 -2.97 4.07
C ILE A 72 0.12 -3.97 4.73
N ALA A 73 -0.35 -5.20 4.94
CA ALA A 73 0.50 -6.22 5.53
C ALA A 73 1.74 -6.47 4.66
N GLN A 74 1.56 -6.52 3.36
CA GLN A 74 2.68 -6.73 2.47
C GLN A 74 3.69 -5.59 2.56
N VAL A 75 3.21 -4.36 2.64
CA VAL A 75 4.09 -3.22 2.77
C VAL A 75 4.87 -3.29 4.07
N MET A 76 4.21 -3.66 5.14
CA MET A 76 4.88 -3.76 6.43
C MET A 76 6.03 -4.76 6.35
N ARG A 77 5.85 -5.84 5.62
CA ARG A 77 6.90 -6.84 5.50
C ARG A 77 8.10 -6.34 4.71
N ALA A 78 7.91 -5.26 3.95
CA ALA A 78 9.01 -4.66 3.20
C ALA A 78 9.96 -3.89 4.12
N PHE A 79 9.49 -3.51 5.29
CA PHE A 79 10.32 -2.78 6.23
C PHE A 79 11.23 -3.76 6.99
N THR A 80 12.39 -3.26 7.37
CA THR A 80 13.36 -4.05 8.11
C THR A 80 13.05 -4.06 9.61
N PHE A 81 12.66 -2.91 10.15
CA PHE A 81 12.49 -2.76 11.59
C PHE A 81 11.02 -2.87 11.99
N GLU A 82 10.83 -3.48 13.16
CA GLU A 82 9.47 -3.59 13.69
C GLU A 82 8.87 -2.20 13.94
N ASP A 83 9.68 -1.30 14.48
CA ASP A 83 9.20 0.06 14.75
C ASP A 83 8.62 0.71 13.51
N THR A 84 9.30 0.53 12.39
CA THR A 84 8.82 1.11 11.14
C THR A 84 7.49 0.49 10.73
N ARG A 85 7.38 -0.82 10.93
CA ARG A 85 6.13 -1.49 10.62
C ARG A 85 4.99 -0.95 11.46
N ILE A 86 5.25 -0.74 12.74
CA ILE A 86 4.23 -0.20 13.63
C ILE A 86 3.80 1.19 13.16
N ALA A 87 4.79 2.04 12.88
CA ALA A 87 4.50 3.40 12.45
C ALA A 87 3.66 3.41 11.17
N PHE A 88 4.02 2.57 10.22
CA PHE A 88 3.29 2.51 8.97
C PHE A 88 1.87 1.98 9.20
N ALA A 89 1.73 0.97 10.04
CA ALA A 89 0.42 0.39 10.30
C ALA A 89 -0.53 1.43 10.89
N ILE A 90 -0.03 2.20 11.84
CA ILE A 90 -0.85 3.24 12.45
C ILE A 90 -1.27 4.26 11.41
N PHE A 91 -0.34 4.68 10.57
CA PHE A 91 -0.64 5.65 9.53
C PHE A 91 -1.64 5.07 8.52
N ALA A 92 -1.38 3.86 8.06
CA ALA A 92 -2.16 3.28 6.98
C ALA A 92 -3.56 2.86 7.42
N HIS A 93 -3.76 2.73 8.72
CA HIS A 93 -5.08 2.34 9.22
C HIS A 93 -6.15 3.32 8.71
N ASP A 94 -5.83 4.60 8.73
CA ASP A 94 -6.76 5.60 8.24
C ASP A 94 -7.00 5.49 6.74
N ARG A 95 -6.06 4.88 6.03
CA ARG A 95 -6.14 4.72 4.58
C ARG A 95 -6.62 3.34 4.18
N CYS A 96 -7.02 2.53 5.14
CA CYS A 96 -7.45 1.18 4.83
C CYS A 96 -8.90 1.19 4.39
N VAL A 97 -9.17 0.56 3.25
CA VAL A 97 -10.54 0.46 2.75
C VAL A 97 -11.30 -0.64 3.47
N ASP A 98 -10.58 -1.46 4.21
CA ASP A 98 -11.13 -2.67 4.79
C ASP A 98 -10.65 -2.82 6.24
N PRO A 99 -10.99 -1.86 7.11
CA PRO A 99 -10.49 -1.92 8.48
C PRO A 99 -11.01 -3.13 9.26
N GLY A 100 -12.12 -3.70 8.82
CA GLY A 100 -12.66 -4.88 9.48
C GLY A 100 -11.73 -6.08 9.41
N ASN A 101 -10.86 -6.09 8.41
CA ASN A 101 -9.87 -7.17 8.26
C ASN A 101 -8.48 -6.70 8.64
N TYR A 102 -8.37 -5.61 9.36
CA TYR A 102 -7.06 -5.03 9.64
C TYR A 102 -6.17 -5.98 10.47
N TYR A 103 -6.78 -6.93 11.16
CA TYR A 103 -5.99 -7.89 11.93
C TYR A 103 -5.00 -8.64 11.04
N LYS A 104 -5.26 -8.71 9.74
CA LYS A 104 -4.35 -9.40 8.83
C LYS A 104 -2.98 -8.73 8.78
N THR A 105 -2.94 -7.42 9.03
CA THR A 105 -1.65 -6.72 9.01
C THR A 105 -0.77 -7.14 10.18
N TYR A 106 -1.38 -7.64 11.24
CA TYR A 106 -0.61 -8.02 12.42
C TYR A 106 0.28 -9.23 12.17
N ASP A 107 -0.06 -10.04 11.16
CA ASP A 107 0.79 -11.16 10.80
C ASP A 107 2.17 -10.71 10.34
N ALA A 108 2.27 -9.48 9.87
CA ALA A 108 3.55 -8.96 9.44
C ALA A 108 4.46 -8.59 10.61
N LEU A 109 3.91 -8.57 11.81
CA LEU A 109 4.68 -8.24 13.00
C LEU A 109 5.21 -9.50 13.65
N GLU A 110 6.37 -9.37 14.30
CA GLU A 110 6.96 -10.51 14.99
C GLU A 110 6.56 -10.58 16.45
N PHE A 111 6.23 -9.43 17.04
CA PHE A 111 5.92 -9.36 18.47
C PHE A 111 4.46 -9.01 18.67
N GLU A 112 3.86 -9.66 19.65
CA GLU A 112 2.47 -9.35 19.99
C GLU A 112 2.36 -7.94 20.58
N LEU A 113 3.39 -7.52 21.29
CA LEU A 113 3.37 -6.17 21.87
C LEU A 113 3.23 -5.11 20.80
N SER A 114 3.81 -5.37 19.64
CA SER A 114 3.67 -4.44 18.53
C SER A 114 2.22 -4.26 18.12
N ILE A 115 1.48 -5.35 18.15
CA ILE A 115 0.06 -5.30 17.81
C ILE A 115 -0.67 -4.40 18.79
N GLU A 116 -0.38 -4.55 20.06
CA GLU A 116 -1.03 -3.75 21.08
C GLU A 116 -0.74 -2.27 20.88
N GLU A 117 0.49 -1.95 20.52
CA GLU A 117 0.84 -0.56 20.25
C GLU A 117 0.00 0.02 19.14
N ILE A 118 -0.17 -0.75 18.08
CA ILE A 118 -0.95 -0.27 16.95
C ILE A 118 -2.41 -0.09 17.36
N GLU A 119 -2.96 -1.09 18.04
CA GLU A 119 -4.37 -1.03 18.42
C GLU A 119 -4.64 0.17 19.32
N GLU A 120 -3.74 0.43 20.24
CA GLU A 120 -3.91 1.57 21.13
C GLU A 120 -3.87 2.88 20.36
N ALA A 121 -2.95 2.97 19.40
CA ALA A 121 -2.80 4.20 18.64
C ALA A 121 -4.01 4.47 17.75
N ILE A 122 -4.60 3.42 17.20
CA ILE A 122 -5.74 3.60 16.28
C ILE A 122 -7.07 3.56 17.00
N GLY A 123 -7.04 3.36 18.30
CA GLY A 123 -8.26 3.46 19.10
C GLY A 123 -9.13 2.23 19.11
N GLN A 124 -8.55 1.08 18.90
CA GLN A 124 -9.33 -0.16 18.91
C GLN A 124 -9.54 -0.71 20.28
#